data_c13f065ce5f59bdcac36eb5935ad3dbe
#
_entry.id   c13f065ce5f59bdcac36eb5935ad3dbe
#
_cell.length_a   1.000
_cell.length_b   1.000
_cell.length_c   1.000
_cell.angle_alpha   90.00
_cell.angle_beta   90.00
_cell.angle_gamma   90.00
#
_symmetry.space_group_name_H-M   'P 1'
#
loop_
_entity.id
_entity.type
_entity.pdbx_description
1 polymer ?
#
loop_
_entity_poly.entity_id
_entity_poly.type
_entity_poly.pdbx_seq_one_letter_code
_entity_poly.pdbx_strand_id
1 'polypeptide(L)'
;MNQFVLAITGPAGSGKSTVAEKLAKQLDKCVNIDADHVKHMIVSGFFVDKNDPKNPSGWGFNQWGLVGDSIGLLASNFAKSGYDVIINGYLDEPAWTNVEKHISITKKILLLPQLSKVVERDAGRPADFAMGHQSVTKHHETFSSDSYYRNFTKLDTTDHPIDETIAAVKEMLH
;
A
#
# COMPACT_ATOMS: atom_id res chain seq x y z
N MET A 1 6.60 21.73 -9.00
CA MET A 1 5.42 20.93 -8.59
C MET A 1 5.08 21.29 -7.16
N ASN A 2 3.80 21.39 -6.82
CA ASN A 2 3.42 21.49 -5.42
C ASN A 2 3.68 20.16 -4.74
N GLN A 3 4.13 20.21 -3.48
CA GLN A 3 4.33 19.02 -2.65
C GLN A 3 3.07 18.13 -2.62
N PHE A 4 3.24 16.82 -2.70
CA PHE A 4 2.14 15.87 -2.69
C PHE A 4 2.34 14.73 -1.68
N VAL A 5 1.22 14.10 -1.31
CA VAL A 5 1.16 12.84 -0.58
C VAL A 5 0.37 11.85 -1.44
N LEU A 6 1.05 10.84 -1.93
CA LEU A 6 0.50 9.80 -2.81
C LEU A 6 0.31 8.49 -2.06
N ALA A 7 -0.89 7.93 -2.11
CA ALA A 7 -1.17 6.58 -1.67
C ALA A 7 -1.20 5.62 -2.87
N ILE A 8 -0.42 4.55 -2.84
CA ILE A 8 -0.43 3.48 -3.84
C ILE A 8 -0.77 2.17 -3.14
N THR A 9 -1.89 1.57 -3.51
CA THR A 9 -2.32 0.26 -2.99
C THR A 9 -2.66 -0.72 -4.11
N GLY A 10 -2.97 -1.96 -3.75
CA GLY A 10 -3.37 -3.00 -4.69
C GLY A 10 -3.05 -4.40 -4.17
N PRO A 11 -3.53 -5.46 -4.83
CA PRO A 11 -3.29 -6.84 -4.43
C PRO A 11 -1.79 -7.21 -4.47
N ALA A 12 -1.45 -8.33 -3.86
CA ALA A 12 -0.13 -8.93 -4.04
C ALA A 12 0.12 -9.18 -5.54
N GLY A 13 1.32 -8.90 -6.03
CA GLY A 13 1.61 -9.02 -7.47
C GLY A 13 1.22 -7.80 -8.33
N SER A 14 0.53 -6.79 -7.77
CA SER A 14 0.14 -5.59 -8.54
C SER A 14 1.31 -4.67 -8.93
N GLY A 15 2.48 -4.82 -8.30
CA GLY A 15 3.67 -4.00 -8.59
C GLY A 15 3.79 -2.71 -7.76
N LYS A 16 2.90 -2.49 -6.79
CA LYS A 16 2.85 -1.25 -5.99
C LYS A 16 4.19 -0.82 -5.37
N SER A 17 4.92 -1.73 -4.71
CA SER A 17 6.20 -1.40 -4.07
C SER A 17 7.27 -1.05 -5.10
N THR A 18 7.30 -1.75 -6.25
CA THR A 18 8.23 -1.46 -7.35
C THR A 18 7.95 -0.10 -7.99
N VAL A 19 6.67 0.21 -8.22
CA VAL A 19 6.25 1.52 -8.76
C VAL A 19 6.62 2.62 -7.78
N ALA A 20 6.28 2.47 -6.50
CA ALA A 20 6.56 3.45 -5.47
C ALA A 20 8.06 3.75 -5.34
N GLU A 21 8.89 2.71 -5.28
CA GLU A 21 10.35 2.85 -5.16
C GLU A 21 10.95 3.54 -6.38
N LYS A 22 10.61 3.07 -7.60
CA LYS A 22 11.15 3.64 -8.82
C LYS A 22 10.66 5.07 -9.07
N LEU A 23 9.40 5.37 -8.74
CA LEU A 23 8.87 6.71 -8.82
C LEU A 23 9.59 7.65 -7.84
N ALA A 24 9.76 7.24 -6.59
CA ALA A 24 10.47 8.03 -5.58
C ALA A 24 11.89 8.42 -6.02
N LYS A 25 12.62 7.48 -6.66
CA LYS A 25 13.98 7.71 -7.18
C LYS A 25 14.04 8.72 -8.34
N GLN A 26 12.91 9.06 -8.97
CA GLN A 26 12.82 10.02 -10.07
C GLN A 26 12.39 11.43 -9.60
N LEU A 27 12.23 11.62 -8.31
CA LEU A 27 11.82 12.89 -7.68
C LEU A 27 13.00 13.47 -6.90
N ASP A 28 13.08 14.81 -6.87
CA ASP A 28 14.20 15.51 -6.21
C ASP A 28 14.24 15.28 -4.71
N LYS A 29 13.06 15.27 -4.08
CA LYS A 29 12.88 15.11 -2.63
C LYS A 29 11.65 14.25 -2.36
N CYS A 30 11.84 12.95 -2.16
CA CYS A 30 10.72 12.05 -1.91
C CYS A 30 11.07 10.99 -0.84
N VAL A 31 10.09 10.69 -0.02
CA VAL A 31 10.12 9.58 0.94
C VAL A 31 9.13 8.51 0.48
N ASN A 32 9.56 7.28 0.45
CA ASN A 32 8.72 6.12 0.21
C ASN A 32 8.50 5.35 1.51
N ILE A 33 7.28 5.39 2.04
CA ILE A 33 6.87 4.67 3.26
C ILE A 33 6.15 3.39 2.83
N ASP A 34 6.82 2.26 3.02
CA ASP A 34 6.24 0.95 2.77
C ASP A 34 5.54 0.43 4.03
N ALA A 35 4.25 0.14 3.93
CA ALA A 35 3.43 -0.32 5.05
C ALA A 35 3.91 -1.64 5.65
N ASP A 36 4.47 -2.52 4.82
CA ASP A 36 5.03 -3.78 5.31
C ASP A 36 6.30 -3.56 6.13
N HIS A 37 7.13 -2.58 5.77
CA HIS A 37 8.29 -2.22 6.57
C HIS A 37 7.87 -1.67 7.94
N VAL A 38 6.88 -0.77 7.98
CA VAL A 38 6.38 -0.22 9.26
C VAL A 38 5.75 -1.32 10.11
N LYS A 39 4.96 -2.20 9.50
CA LYS A 39 4.37 -3.36 10.18
C LYS A 39 5.43 -4.26 10.82
N HIS A 40 6.51 -4.55 10.09
CA HIS A 40 7.59 -5.42 10.56
C HIS A 40 8.53 -4.76 11.58
N MET A 41 8.34 -3.48 11.89
CA MET A 41 8.96 -2.85 13.08
C MET A 41 8.42 -3.45 14.38
N ILE A 42 7.24 -4.06 14.35
CA ILE A 42 6.70 -4.82 15.48
C ILE A 42 7.39 -6.19 15.50
N VAL A 43 8.50 -6.28 16.21
CA VAL A 43 9.34 -7.50 16.29
C VAL A 43 8.67 -8.60 17.13
N SER A 44 7.86 -8.23 18.11
CA SER A 44 7.18 -9.15 19.03
C SER A 44 5.76 -8.64 19.31
N GLY A 45 4.80 -9.58 19.44
CA GLY A 45 3.41 -9.23 19.74
C GLY A 45 2.59 -8.78 18.52
N PHE A 46 3.07 -9.00 17.30
CA PHE A 46 2.26 -8.77 16.10
C PHE A 46 1.34 -9.97 15.84
N PHE A 47 0.04 -9.72 15.74
CA PHE A 47 -0.98 -10.71 15.43
C PHE A 47 -1.76 -10.28 14.19
N VAL A 48 -1.74 -11.12 13.16
CA VAL A 48 -2.44 -10.85 11.89
C VAL A 48 -3.95 -11.06 12.04
N ASP A 49 -4.35 -12.05 12.85
CA ASP A 49 -5.74 -12.39 13.08
C ASP A 49 -6.15 -12.05 14.52
N LYS A 50 -7.21 -11.26 14.68
CA LYS A 50 -7.82 -10.98 15.98
C LYS A 50 -8.30 -12.23 16.71
N ASN A 51 -8.54 -13.31 15.98
CA ASN A 51 -8.96 -14.61 16.50
C ASN A 51 -7.79 -15.59 16.68
N ASP A 52 -6.54 -15.17 16.49
CA ASP A 52 -5.37 -16.01 16.75
C ASP A 52 -5.40 -16.44 18.23
N PRO A 53 -5.37 -17.74 18.53
CA PRO A 53 -5.39 -18.25 19.91
C PRO A 53 -4.21 -17.73 20.76
N LYS A 54 -3.14 -17.28 20.13
CA LYS A 54 -1.97 -16.67 20.77
C LYS A 54 -2.17 -15.17 21.01
N ASN A 55 -3.20 -14.56 20.43
CA ASN A 55 -3.53 -13.17 20.69
C ASN A 55 -4.09 -13.07 22.11
N PRO A 56 -3.43 -12.38 23.06
CA PRO A 56 -3.95 -12.25 24.41
C PRO A 56 -5.35 -11.64 24.37
N SER A 57 -6.32 -12.35 24.90
CA SER A 57 -7.69 -11.86 25.02
C SER A 57 -7.69 -10.52 25.77
N GLY A 58 -8.10 -9.48 25.16
CA GLY A 58 -8.09 -8.11 25.71
C GLY A 58 -7.31 -7.12 24.87
N TRP A 59 -6.48 -7.55 23.96
CA TRP A 59 -5.92 -6.69 22.93
C TRP A 59 -6.91 -6.62 21.74
N GLY A 60 -8.14 -6.18 21.96
CA GLY A 60 -9.10 -5.84 20.89
C GLY A 60 -8.56 -4.76 19.98
N PHE A 61 -7.28 -4.79 19.79
CA PHE A 61 -6.44 -3.80 19.17
C PHE A 61 -6.24 -4.17 17.70
N ASN A 62 -6.78 -3.36 16.85
CA ASN A 62 -6.49 -3.46 15.43
C ASN A 62 -5.06 -2.99 15.19
N GLN A 63 -4.10 -3.92 15.09
CA GLN A 63 -2.70 -3.59 14.84
C GLN A 63 -2.49 -2.90 13.49
N TRP A 64 -3.34 -3.13 12.50
CA TRP A 64 -3.35 -2.35 11.27
C TRP A 64 -3.70 -0.89 11.54
N GLY A 65 -4.58 -0.62 12.51
CA GLY A 65 -4.84 0.75 12.97
C GLY A 65 -3.58 1.42 13.51
N LEU A 66 -2.79 0.73 14.35
CA LEU A 66 -1.51 1.24 14.85
C LEU A 66 -0.50 1.48 13.71
N VAL A 67 -0.42 0.56 12.76
CA VAL A 67 0.44 0.73 11.59
C VAL A 67 0.03 1.96 10.80
N GLY A 68 -1.28 2.16 10.59
CA GLY A 68 -1.82 3.35 9.93
C GLY A 68 -1.49 4.65 10.66
N ASP A 69 -1.66 4.70 11.99
CA ASP A 69 -1.26 5.85 12.81
C ASP A 69 0.24 6.16 12.68
N SER A 70 1.08 5.13 12.76
CA SER A 70 2.54 5.26 12.64
C SER A 70 2.94 5.79 11.26
N ILE A 71 2.33 5.29 10.18
CA ILE A 71 2.55 5.75 8.82
C ILE A 71 2.13 7.23 8.69
N GLY A 72 0.97 7.59 9.20
CA GLY A 72 0.46 8.96 9.14
C GLY A 72 1.36 9.96 9.86
N LEU A 73 1.87 9.60 11.04
CA LEU A 73 2.84 10.43 11.79
C LEU A 73 4.16 10.59 11.03
N LEU A 74 4.71 9.50 10.48
CA LEU A 74 5.92 9.55 9.64
C LEU A 74 5.71 10.43 8.42
N ALA A 75 4.63 10.21 7.69
CA ALA A 75 4.27 10.97 6.49
C ALA A 75 4.13 12.48 6.80
N SER A 76 3.43 12.82 7.89
CA SER A 76 3.26 14.20 8.33
C SER A 76 4.61 14.87 8.66
N ASN A 77 5.51 14.15 9.34
CA ASN A 77 6.82 14.69 9.69
C ASN A 77 7.69 14.97 8.46
N PHE A 78 7.72 14.05 7.49
CA PHE A 78 8.47 14.26 6.25
C PHE A 78 7.87 15.35 5.38
N ALA A 79 6.54 15.38 5.25
CA ALA A 79 5.86 16.43 4.49
C ALA A 79 6.13 17.83 5.07
N LYS A 80 6.08 18.00 6.40
CA LYS A 80 6.46 19.27 7.05
C LYS A 80 7.91 19.69 6.78
N SER A 81 8.77 18.74 6.46
CA SER A 81 10.17 18.99 6.10
C SER A 81 10.38 19.23 4.59
N GLY A 82 9.30 19.34 3.82
CA GLY A 82 9.32 19.68 2.38
C GLY A 82 9.61 18.49 1.47
N TYR A 83 9.36 17.25 1.91
CA TYR A 83 9.44 16.07 1.07
C TYR A 83 8.09 15.74 0.45
N ASP A 84 8.08 15.31 -0.81
CA ASP A 84 6.98 14.51 -1.33
C ASP A 84 6.93 13.18 -0.59
N VAL A 85 5.73 12.65 -0.40
CA VAL A 85 5.55 11.39 0.32
C VAL A 85 4.78 10.40 -0.52
N ILE A 86 5.32 9.20 -0.68
CA ILE A 86 4.62 8.05 -1.25
C ILE A 86 4.38 7.06 -0.13
N ILE A 87 3.13 6.69 0.11
CA ILE A 87 2.73 5.63 1.03
C ILE A 87 2.29 4.46 0.15
N ASN A 88 2.96 3.31 0.29
CA ASN A 88 2.59 2.12 -0.46
C ASN A 88 2.38 0.92 0.45
N GLY A 89 1.48 0.02 0.06
CA GLY A 89 1.25 -1.23 0.74
C GLY A 89 -0.19 -1.72 0.72
N TYR A 90 -0.43 -2.83 1.40
CA TYR A 90 -1.76 -3.29 1.74
C TYR A 90 -2.16 -2.66 3.08
N LEU A 91 -3.14 -1.78 3.05
CA LEU A 91 -3.78 -1.22 4.24
C LEU A 91 -5.29 -1.37 4.09
N ASP A 92 -5.95 -1.81 5.15
CA ASP A 92 -7.41 -1.84 5.22
C ASP A 92 -8.00 -0.44 5.48
N GLU A 93 -9.31 -0.32 5.38
CA GLU A 93 -10.01 0.95 5.63
C GLU A 93 -9.66 1.58 6.99
N PRO A 94 -9.66 0.84 8.13
CA PRO A 94 -9.26 1.39 9.43
C PRO A 94 -7.83 1.94 9.43
N ALA A 95 -6.89 1.27 8.77
CA ALA A 95 -5.52 1.74 8.69
C ALA A 95 -5.39 3.02 7.85
N TRP A 96 -6.02 3.07 6.67
CA TRP A 96 -6.05 4.30 5.86
C TRP A 96 -6.73 5.46 6.60
N THR A 97 -7.84 5.21 7.29
CA THR A 97 -8.52 6.21 8.13
C THR A 97 -7.59 6.78 9.20
N ASN A 98 -6.76 5.94 9.80
CA ASN A 98 -5.77 6.40 10.77
C ASN A 98 -4.64 7.20 10.13
N VAL A 99 -4.14 6.83 8.94
CA VAL A 99 -3.20 7.67 8.19
C VAL A 99 -3.78 9.08 7.98
N GLU A 100 -5.03 9.16 7.56
CA GLU A 100 -5.70 10.42 7.21
C GLU A 100 -6.01 11.33 8.41
N LYS A 101 -5.94 10.81 9.65
CA LYS A 101 -5.98 11.66 10.86
C LYS A 101 -4.76 12.58 10.99
N HIS A 102 -3.63 12.20 10.40
CA HIS A 102 -2.36 12.89 10.57
C HIS A 102 -1.92 13.69 9.34
N ILE A 103 -2.38 13.29 8.15
CA ILE A 103 -2.01 13.92 6.89
C ILE A 103 -3.10 13.75 5.83
N SER A 104 -3.33 14.81 5.04
CA SER A 104 -4.21 14.73 3.88
C SER A 104 -3.49 14.06 2.71
N ILE A 105 -4.11 13.01 2.15
CA ILE A 105 -3.59 12.32 0.97
C ILE A 105 -4.05 13.08 -0.28
N THR A 106 -3.11 13.58 -1.07
CA THR A 106 -3.38 14.35 -2.29
C THR A 106 -3.97 13.47 -3.38
N LYS A 107 -3.46 12.26 -3.53
CA LYS A 107 -3.91 11.31 -4.55
C LYS A 107 -3.88 9.87 -4.01
N LYS A 108 -4.95 9.13 -4.30
CA LYS A 108 -5.08 7.70 -3.97
C LYS A 108 -5.17 6.90 -5.25
N ILE A 109 -4.24 5.97 -5.46
CA ILE A 109 -4.17 5.11 -6.66
C ILE A 109 -4.24 3.65 -6.25
N LEU A 110 -5.12 2.92 -6.90
CA LEU A 110 -5.24 1.47 -6.81
C LEU A 110 -4.69 0.83 -8.08
N LEU A 111 -3.55 0.16 -7.99
CA LEU A 111 -3.03 -0.68 -9.07
C LEU A 111 -3.80 -2.00 -9.07
N LEU A 112 -4.63 -2.20 -10.08
CA LEU A 112 -5.53 -3.36 -10.16
C LEU A 112 -5.40 -4.05 -11.53
N PRO A 113 -4.30 -4.78 -11.78
CA PRO A 113 -4.21 -5.62 -12.97
C PRO A 113 -5.19 -6.79 -12.89
N GLN A 114 -5.46 -7.44 -14.00
CA GLN A 114 -6.34 -8.61 -14.05
C GLN A 114 -5.83 -9.72 -13.12
N LEU A 115 -6.76 -10.52 -12.59
CA LEU A 115 -6.45 -11.60 -11.64
C LEU A 115 -5.40 -12.57 -12.18
N SER A 116 -5.52 -12.98 -13.43
CA SER A 116 -4.56 -13.88 -14.08
C SER A 116 -3.13 -13.34 -14.02
N LYS A 117 -2.98 -12.02 -14.21
CA LYS A 117 -1.67 -11.36 -14.21
C LYS A 117 -1.07 -11.24 -12.81
N VAL A 118 -1.87 -10.95 -11.79
CA VAL A 118 -1.35 -10.93 -10.41
C VAL A 118 -0.95 -12.33 -9.94
N VAL A 119 -1.70 -13.36 -10.31
CA VAL A 119 -1.37 -14.76 -10.01
C VAL A 119 -0.05 -15.18 -10.69
N GLU A 120 0.11 -14.87 -11.99
CA GLU A 120 1.35 -15.10 -12.74
C GLU A 120 2.55 -14.43 -12.06
N ARG A 121 2.41 -13.13 -11.71
CA ARG A 121 3.48 -12.36 -11.06
C ARG A 121 3.82 -12.86 -9.68
N ASP A 122 2.84 -13.30 -8.89
CA ASP A 122 3.07 -13.87 -7.57
C ASP A 122 3.77 -15.22 -7.65
N ALA A 123 3.39 -16.08 -8.60
CA ALA A 123 4.05 -17.36 -8.83
C ALA A 123 5.53 -17.22 -9.28
N GLY A 124 5.89 -16.10 -9.88
CA GLY A 124 7.27 -15.78 -10.26
C GLY A 124 8.16 -15.24 -9.11
N ARG A 125 7.61 -15.06 -7.90
CA ARG A 125 8.37 -14.60 -6.73
C ARG A 125 9.17 -15.73 -6.09
N PRO A 126 10.26 -15.40 -5.37
CA PRO A 126 10.88 -16.36 -4.47
C PRO A 126 9.85 -16.96 -3.50
N ALA A 127 9.96 -18.26 -3.18
CA ALA A 127 8.97 -19.01 -2.41
C ALA A 127 8.61 -18.34 -1.07
N ASP A 128 9.59 -17.72 -0.40
CA ASP A 128 9.40 -17.04 0.88
C ASP A 128 8.53 -15.75 0.78
N PHE A 129 8.33 -15.23 -0.43
CA PHE A 129 7.56 -14.01 -0.71
C PHE A 129 6.29 -14.26 -1.52
N ALA A 130 6.11 -15.47 -2.05
CA ALA A 130 4.90 -15.84 -2.78
C ALA A 130 3.75 -16.10 -1.79
N MET A 131 2.62 -15.45 -2.02
CA MET A 131 1.43 -15.63 -1.16
C MET A 131 0.60 -16.86 -1.57
N GLY A 132 0.76 -17.33 -2.79
CA GLY A 132 0.02 -18.45 -3.37
C GLY A 132 -1.35 -18.03 -3.94
N HIS A 133 -1.82 -18.82 -4.89
CA HIS A 133 -2.99 -18.54 -5.72
C HIS A 133 -4.23 -18.14 -4.90
N GLN A 134 -4.57 -18.89 -3.84
CA GLN A 134 -5.77 -18.65 -3.05
C GLN A 134 -5.73 -17.29 -2.34
N SER A 135 -4.60 -16.93 -1.72
CA SER A 135 -4.44 -15.67 -1.01
C SER A 135 -4.45 -14.49 -1.96
N VAL A 136 -3.78 -14.61 -3.12
CA VAL A 136 -3.76 -13.58 -4.17
C VAL A 136 -5.16 -13.34 -4.72
N THR A 137 -5.92 -14.41 -4.98
CA THR A 137 -7.32 -14.30 -5.45
C THR A 137 -8.19 -13.55 -4.45
N LYS A 138 -8.13 -13.94 -3.18
CA LYS A 138 -8.88 -13.28 -2.10
C LYS A 138 -8.52 -11.79 -1.99
N HIS A 139 -7.25 -11.44 -2.07
CA HIS A 139 -6.82 -10.05 -2.05
C HIS A 139 -7.35 -9.27 -3.27
N HIS A 140 -7.26 -9.86 -4.46
CA HIS A 140 -7.76 -9.23 -5.68
C HIS A 140 -9.28 -8.98 -5.60
N GLU A 141 -10.04 -9.94 -5.08
CA GLU A 141 -11.47 -9.80 -4.84
C GLU A 141 -11.77 -8.66 -3.87
N THR A 142 -11.03 -8.57 -2.75
CA THR A 142 -11.17 -7.48 -1.78
C THR A 142 -11.01 -6.12 -2.45
N PHE A 143 -9.90 -5.90 -3.17
CA PHE A 143 -9.65 -4.62 -3.85
C PHE A 143 -10.64 -4.31 -4.98
N SER A 144 -11.21 -5.34 -5.59
CA SER A 144 -12.18 -5.18 -6.69
C SER A 144 -13.58 -4.83 -6.20
N SER A 145 -14.01 -5.39 -5.07
CA SER A 145 -15.39 -5.36 -4.58
C SER A 145 -15.64 -4.42 -3.40
N ASP A 146 -14.63 -4.18 -2.57
CA ASP A 146 -14.76 -3.37 -1.37
C ASP A 146 -15.10 -1.90 -1.73
N SER A 147 -16.15 -1.41 -1.08
CA SER A 147 -16.67 -0.06 -1.30
C SER A 147 -15.67 1.04 -0.93
N TYR A 148 -14.79 0.79 0.03
CA TYR A 148 -13.78 1.76 0.46
C TYR A 148 -12.84 2.15 -0.69
N TYR A 149 -12.40 1.17 -1.50
CA TYR A 149 -11.48 1.43 -2.61
C TYR A 149 -12.13 2.11 -3.82
N ARG A 150 -13.44 2.38 -3.80
CA ARG A 150 -14.09 3.22 -4.84
C ARG A 150 -13.57 4.66 -4.86
N ASN A 151 -13.01 5.13 -3.74
CA ASN A 151 -12.40 6.45 -3.64
C ASN A 151 -10.97 6.51 -4.19
N PHE A 152 -10.42 5.38 -4.63
CA PHE A 152 -9.12 5.32 -5.27
C PHE A 152 -9.28 5.38 -6.80
N THR A 153 -8.40 6.15 -7.45
CA THR A 153 -8.29 6.09 -8.91
C THR A 153 -7.72 4.72 -9.30
N LYS A 154 -8.52 3.91 -9.99
CA LYS A 154 -8.08 2.59 -10.44
C LYS A 154 -7.21 2.72 -11.69
N LEU A 155 -6.07 2.04 -11.67
CA LEU A 155 -5.16 1.91 -12.80
C LEU A 155 -4.98 0.42 -13.11
N ASP A 156 -5.49 -0.02 -14.26
CA ASP A 156 -5.22 -1.35 -14.79
C ASP A 156 -3.78 -1.38 -15.33
N THR A 157 -2.97 -2.25 -14.76
CA THR A 157 -1.56 -2.41 -15.14
C THR A 157 -1.27 -3.80 -15.70
N THR A 158 -2.29 -4.47 -16.25
CA THR A 158 -2.20 -5.84 -16.77
C THR A 158 -1.08 -5.95 -17.80
N ASP A 159 -1.11 -5.09 -18.81
CA ASP A 159 -0.19 -5.12 -19.95
C ASP A 159 0.86 -3.99 -19.89
N HIS A 160 0.85 -3.16 -18.82
CA HIS A 160 1.78 -2.07 -18.69
C HIS A 160 3.17 -2.55 -18.23
N PRO A 161 4.23 -2.26 -18.97
CA PRO A 161 5.58 -2.23 -18.45
C PRO A 161 5.67 -1.28 -17.25
N ILE A 162 6.66 -1.50 -16.39
CA ILE A 162 6.81 -0.70 -15.17
C ILE A 162 6.95 0.80 -15.45
N ASP A 163 7.65 1.16 -16.51
CA ASP A 163 7.92 2.57 -16.85
C ASP A 163 6.65 3.27 -17.37
N GLU A 164 5.78 2.56 -18.09
CA GLU A 164 4.45 3.07 -18.48
C GLU A 164 3.55 3.27 -17.26
N THR A 165 3.57 2.33 -16.31
CA THR A 165 2.83 2.49 -15.06
C THR A 165 3.30 3.73 -14.29
N ILE A 166 4.61 3.96 -14.21
CA ILE A 166 5.17 5.14 -13.55
C ILE A 166 4.75 6.43 -14.26
N ALA A 167 4.80 6.44 -15.60
CA ALA A 167 4.36 7.59 -16.40
C ALA A 167 2.88 7.91 -16.13
N ALA A 168 2.00 6.91 -16.17
CA ALA A 168 0.58 7.07 -15.88
C ALA A 168 0.33 7.59 -14.45
N VAL A 169 1.07 7.10 -13.45
CA VAL A 169 0.98 7.60 -12.07
C VAL A 169 1.42 9.07 -12.00
N LYS A 170 2.49 9.46 -12.70
CA LYS A 170 2.96 10.86 -12.75
C LYS A 170 1.91 11.79 -13.36
N GLU A 171 1.27 11.39 -14.46
CA GLU A 171 0.19 12.16 -15.07
C GLU A 171 -0.98 12.41 -14.11
N MET A 172 -1.28 11.45 -13.23
CA MET A 172 -2.33 11.59 -12.23
C MET A 172 -1.98 12.54 -11.08
N LEU A 173 -0.72 12.92 -10.92
CA LEU A 173 -0.26 13.87 -9.90
C LEU A 173 -0.38 15.33 -10.33
N HIS A 174 -0.62 15.58 -11.60
CA HIS A 174 -0.83 16.89 -12.22
C HIS A 174 -2.33 17.14 -12.46
#